data_ffb4fc1d4101768d761a32da238a9b2b
#
_entry.id   ffb4fc1d4101768d761a32da238a9b2b
#
_cell.length_a   1.000
_cell.length_b   1.000
_cell.length_c   1.000
_cell.angle_alpha   90.00
_cell.angle_beta   90.00
_cell.angle_gamma   90.00
#
_symmetry.space_group_name_H-M   'P 1'
#
loop_
_entity.id
_entity.type
_entity.pdbx_description
1 polymer ?
#
loop_
_entity_poly.entity_id
_entity_poly.type
_entity_poly.pdbx_seq_one_letter_code
_entity_poly.pdbx_strand_id
1 'polypeptide(L)'
;AGTIDPNLSASDKLFFLNRELFQMIEETIDRHLIAYLYSSQLITKDKKSLADKKRFYFKWLTEIIDDGIKSGEFKDTSTAEELMKIYALYERAIIYDWALFKGKYSLAEYSSKLLPHVLRTFVEGV
;
A
#
# COMPACT_ATOMS: atom_id res chain seq x y z
N ALA A 1 -13.97 -5.05 -5.78
CA ALA A 1 -13.53 -4.48 -4.53
C ALA A 1 -14.75 -3.95 -3.79
N GLY A 2 -14.93 -4.44 -2.62
CA GLY A 2 -16.04 -4.00 -1.81
C GLY A 2 -15.86 -2.58 -1.32
N THR A 3 -16.93 -2.04 -0.81
CA THR A 3 -16.91 -0.75 -0.19
C THR A 3 -16.28 -0.89 1.20
N ILE A 4 -15.37 0.01 1.55
CA ILE A 4 -14.79 0.01 2.88
C ILE A 4 -15.84 0.46 3.88
N ASP A 5 -15.98 -0.28 4.98
CA ASP A 5 -16.86 0.10 6.06
C ASP A 5 -16.38 1.43 6.66
N PRO A 6 -17.18 2.49 6.63
CA PRO A 6 -16.75 3.79 7.14
C PRO A 6 -16.53 3.81 8.66
N ASN A 7 -17.02 2.79 9.37
CA ASN A 7 -16.86 2.70 10.81
C ASN A 7 -15.54 2.06 11.24
N LEU A 8 -14.76 1.53 10.28
CA LEU A 8 -13.45 0.97 10.60
C LEU A 8 -12.48 2.07 11.03
N SER A 9 -11.52 1.72 11.87
CA SER A 9 -10.42 2.61 12.20
C SER A 9 -9.58 2.88 10.96
N ALA A 10 -8.75 3.92 11.00
CA ALA A 10 -7.85 4.22 9.90
C ALA A 10 -6.87 3.06 9.66
N SER A 11 -6.34 2.48 10.73
CA SER A 11 -5.45 1.31 10.63
C SER A 11 -6.15 0.16 9.92
N ASP A 12 -7.39 -0.13 10.28
CA ASP A 12 -8.14 -1.23 9.68
C ASP A 12 -8.47 -0.96 8.21
N LYS A 13 -8.75 0.29 7.86
CA LYS A 13 -8.96 0.67 6.46
C LYS A 13 -7.71 0.46 5.63
N LEU A 14 -6.56 0.86 6.16
CA LEU A 14 -5.28 0.65 5.47
C LEU A 14 -4.97 -0.84 5.33
N PHE A 15 -5.22 -1.60 6.38
CA PHE A 15 -5.02 -3.04 6.35
C PHE A 15 -5.90 -3.70 5.30
N PHE A 16 -7.17 -3.29 5.23
CA PHE A 16 -8.11 -3.81 4.24
C PHE A 16 -7.64 -3.48 2.82
N LEU A 17 -7.25 -2.23 2.56
CA LEU A 17 -6.79 -1.82 1.24
C LEU A 17 -5.53 -2.56 0.82
N ASN A 18 -4.59 -2.73 1.75
CA ASN A 18 -3.36 -3.47 1.47
C ASN A 18 -3.67 -4.91 1.09
N ARG A 19 -4.55 -5.56 1.83
CA ARG A 19 -4.93 -6.94 1.57
C ARG A 19 -5.59 -7.09 0.20
N GLU A 20 -6.52 -6.19 -0.11
CA GLU A 20 -7.21 -6.22 -1.41
C GLU A 20 -6.24 -6.00 -2.56
N LEU A 21 -5.36 -5.03 -2.43
CA LEU A 21 -4.37 -4.74 -3.46
C LEU A 21 -3.44 -5.93 -3.67
N PHE A 22 -2.94 -6.50 -2.59
CA PHE A 22 -1.94 -7.56 -2.69
C PHE A 22 -2.56 -8.86 -3.19
N GLN A 23 -3.80 -9.15 -2.81
CA GLN A 23 -4.50 -10.30 -3.38
C GLN A 23 -4.74 -10.12 -4.87
N MET A 24 -5.11 -8.93 -5.28
CA MET A 24 -5.31 -8.63 -6.69
C MET A 24 -4.01 -8.81 -7.49
N ILE A 25 -2.90 -8.34 -6.93
CA ILE A 25 -1.60 -8.49 -7.58
C ILE A 25 -1.25 -9.97 -7.74
N GLU A 26 -1.47 -10.78 -6.71
CA GLU A 26 -1.17 -12.21 -6.80
C GLU A 26 -2.03 -12.93 -7.83
N GLU A 27 -3.28 -12.51 -7.98
CA GLU A 27 -4.23 -13.18 -8.86
C GLU A 27 -4.13 -12.75 -10.30
N THR A 28 -3.76 -11.49 -10.56
CA THR A 28 -3.89 -10.92 -11.89
C THR A 28 -2.60 -10.47 -12.55
N ILE A 29 -1.53 -10.27 -11.79
CA ILE A 29 -0.28 -9.72 -12.33
C ILE A 29 0.82 -10.76 -12.22
N ASP A 30 1.48 -11.01 -13.36
CA ASP A 30 2.62 -11.92 -13.42
C ASP A 30 3.78 -11.30 -12.66
N ARG A 31 4.31 -12.06 -11.70
CA ARG A 31 5.42 -11.60 -10.86
C ARG A 31 6.69 -11.29 -11.65
N HIS A 32 6.89 -12.00 -12.77
CA HIS A 32 8.04 -11.72 -13.64
C HIS A 32 7.89 -10.37 -14.32
N LEU A 33 6.67 -10.02 -14.69
CA LEU A 33 6.39 -8.74 -15.30
C LEU A 33 6.66 -7.61 -14.31
N ILE A 34 6.28 -7.80 -13.04
CA ILE A 34 6.54 -6.80 -12.00
C ILE A 34 8.04 -6.59 -11.84
N ALA A 35 8.80 -7.68 -11.72
CA ALA A 35 10.25 -7.59 -11.58
C ALA A 35 10.87 -6.88 -12.79
N TYR A 36 10.41 -7.22 -13.98
CA TYR A 36 10.87 -6.58 -15.20
C TYR A 36 10.59 -5.09 -15.21
N LEU A 37 9.37 -4.69 -14.84
CA LEU A 37 9.00 -3.29 -14.83
C LEU A 37 9.83 -2.48 -13.84
N TYR A 38 10.07 -3.03 -12.66
CA TYR A 38 10.88 -2.35 -11.66
C TYR A 38 12.35 -2.24 -12.06
N SER A 39 12.90 -3.28 -12.69
CA SER A 39 14.32 -3.28 -13.03
C SER A 39 14.61 -2.49 -14.30
N SER A 40 13.72 -2.54 -15.28
CA SER A 40 13.92 -1.87 -16.57
C SER A 40 13.40 -0.45 -16.58
N GLN A 41 12.46 -0.14 -15.68
CA GLN A 41 11.76 1.12 -15.65
C GLN A 41 11.05 1.43 -16.97
N LEU A 42 10.74 0.39 -17.73
CA LEU A 42 9.99 0.55 -18.96
C LEU A 42 8.54 0.84 -18.61
N ILE A 43 8.17 2.05 -18.86
CA ILE A 43 6.80 2.46 -18.70
C ILE A 43 6.17 2.40 -20.09
N THR A 44 5.18 1.55 -20.19
CA THR A 44 4.60 1.17 -21.46
C THR A 44 3.62 2.20 -22.00
N LYS A 45 2.87 1.78 -23.02
CA LYS A 45 1.85 2.58 -23.68
C LYS A 45 0.80 3.14 -22.73
N ASP A 46 0.56 2.48 -21.60
CA ASP A 46 -0.47 2.87 -20.64
C ASP A 46 0.06 3.74 -19.51
N LYS A 47 1.21 4.36 -19.72
CA LYS A 47 1.85 5.20 -18.71
C LYS A 47 0.89 6.19 -18.06
N LYS A 48 0.13 6.91 -18.88
CA LYS A 48 -0.80 7.92 -18.37
C LYS A 48 -1.90 7.31 -17.53
N SER A 49 -2.49 6.21 -17.99
CA SER A 49 -3.57 5.52 -17.29
C SER A 49 -3.07 4.98 -15.95
N LEU A 50 -1.87 4.38 -15.93
CA LEU A 50 -1.28 3.88 -14.70
C LEU A 50 -0.98 5.01 -13.74
N ALA A 51 -0.47 6.14 -14.24
CA ALA A 51 -0.18 7.29 -13.41
C ALA A 51 -1.45 7.86 -12.79
N ASP A 52 -2.56 7.88 -13.53
CA ASP A 52 -3.83 8.37 -13.02
C ASP A 52 -4.39 7.46 -11.93
N LYS A 53 -4.33 6.15 -12.14
CA LYS A 53 -4.77 5.18 -11.13
C LYS A 53 -3.93 5.26 -9.87
N LYS A 54 -2.62 5.44 -10.04
CA LYS A 54 -1.69 5.58 -8.93
C LYS A 54 -1.99 6.84 -8.12
N ARG A 55 -2.27 7.95 -8.78
CA ARG A 55 -2.63 9.19 -8.10
C ARG A 55 -3.91 9.05 -7.30
N PHE A 56 -4.91 8.39 -7.87
CA PHE A 56 -6.17 8.15 -7.19
C PHE A 56 -5.96 7.31 -5.92
N TYR A 57 -5.17 6.25 -6.04
CA TYR A 57 -4.88 5.37 -4.91
C TYR A 57 -4.15 6.14 -3.80
N PHE A 58 -3.13 6.92 -4.16
CA PHE A 58 -2.37 7.69 -3.18
C PHE A 58 -3.21 8.78 -2.54
N LYS A 59 -4.09 9.40 -3.30
CA LYS A 59 -5.02 10.36 -2.73
C LYS A 59 -5.93 9.71 -1.70
N TRP A 60 -6.44 8.54 -2.01
CA TRP A 60 -7.30 7.79 -1.10
C TRP A 60 -6.56 7.42 0.18
N LEU A 61 -5.33 6.90 0.04
CA LEU A 61 -4.50 6.59 1.20
C LEU A 61 -4.27 7.82 2.07
N THR A 62 -3.96 8.94 1.44
CA THR A 62 -3.71 10.19 2.17
C THR A 62 -4.94 10.63 2.95
N GLU A 63 -6.12 10.50 2.35
CA GLU A 63 -7.37 10.86 3.03
C GLU A 63 -7.63 9.99 4.25
N ILE A 64 -7.40 8.68 4.14
CA ILE A 64 -7.55 7.75 5.26
C ILE A 64 -6.58 8.11 6.38
N ILE A 65 -5.33 8.38 6.04
CA ILE A 65 -4.31 8.73 7.02
C ILE A 65 -4.62 10.07 7.67
N ASP A 66 -5.08 11.04 6.89
CA ASP A 66 -5.44 12.35 7.41
C ASP A 66 -6.60 12.23 8.41
N ASP A 67 -7.60 11.42 8.10
CA ASP A 67 -8.69 11.14 9.01
C ASP A 67 -8.19 10.49 10.30
N GLY A 68 -7.21 9.60 10.18
CA GLY A 68 -6.59 8.97 11.35
C GLY A 68 -5.86 9.97 12.24
N ILE A 69 -5.18 10.93 11.64
CA ILE A 69 -4.51 11.99 12.40
C ILE A 69 -5.55 12.89 13.07
N LYS A 70 -6.57 13.30 12.33
CA LYS A 70 -7.60 14.19 12.87
C LYS A 70 -8.41 13.56 14.00
N SER A 71 -8.62 12.25 13.93
CA SER A 71 -9.35 11.54 14.98
C SER A 71 -8.48 11.24 16.21
N GLY A 72 -7.18 11.45 16.12
CA GLY A 72 -6.26 11.12 17.20
C GLY A 72 -5.77 9.69 17.18
N GLU A 73 -6.20 8.88 16.22
CA GLU A 73 -5.72 7.50 16.10
C GLU A 73 -4.23 7.46 15.75
N PHE A 74 -3.82 8.31 14.82
CA PHE A 74 -2.41 8.45 14.43
C PHE A 74 -1.83 9.71 15.05
N LYS A 75 -0.57 9.66 15.45
CA LYS A 75 0.13 10.83 15.98
C LYS A 75 0.34 11.87 14.90
N ASP A 76 0.36 13.12 15.28
CA ASP A 76 0.54 14.25 14.37
C ASP A 76 2.00 14.72 14.29
N THR A 77 2.94 13.86 14.67
CA THR A 77 4.36 14.15 14.55
C THR A 77 4.84 14.20 13.10
N SER A 78 4.07 13.62 12.20
CA SER A 78 4.31 13.68 10.75
C SER A 78 3.02 14.10 10.06
N THR A 79 3.15 14.63 8.84
CA THR A 79 1.98 14.98 8.04
C THR A 79 1.36 13.74 7.41
N ALA A 80 0.11 13.84 6.98
CA ALA A 80 -0.54 12.74 6.28
C ALA A 80 0.24 12.36 5.02
N GLU A 81 0.78 13.36 4.32
CA GLU A 81 1.57 13.12 3.12
C GLU A 81 2.84 12.34 3.42
N GLU A 82 3.52 12.68 4.51
CA GLU A 82 4.73 11.96 4.93
C GLU A 82 4.42 10.52 5.29
N LEU A 83 3.37 10.28 6.05
CA LEU A 83 2.96 8.93 6.43
C LEU A 83 2.53 8.12 5.21
N MET A 84 1.86 8.76 4.25
CA MET A 84 1.47 8.11 3.00
C MET A 84 2.70 7.67 2.22
N LYS A 85 3.74 8.50 2.18
CA LYS A 85 4.98 8.14 1.50
C LYS A 85 5.66 6.94 2.14
N ILE A 86 5.68 6.89 3.46
CA ILE A 86 6.23 5.73 4.20
C ILE A 86 5.44 4.47 3.85
N TYR A 87 4.13 4.58 3.87
CA TYR A 87 3.25 3.45 3.55
C TYR A 87 3.47 2.97 2.11
N ALA A 88 3.54 3.89 1.17
CA ALA A 88 3.76 3.56 -0.24
C ALA A 88 5.11 2.90 -0.47
N LEU A 89 6.15 3.37 0.21
CA LEU A 89 7.47 2.75 0.13
C LEU A 89 7.45 1.33 0.67
N TYR A 90 6.74 1.11 1.78
CA TYR A 90 6.57 -0.23 2.33
C TYR A 90 5.92 -1.16 1.31
N GLU A 91 4.83 -0.72 0.68
CA GLU A 91 4.13 -1.55 -0.29
C GLU A 91 5.01 -1.89 -1.48
N ARG A 92 5.73 -0.90 -2.01
CA ARG A 92 6.64 -1.14 -3.14
C ARG A 92 7.75 -2.10 -2.77
N ALA A 93 8.32 -1.95 -1.58
CA ALA A 93 9.41 -2.82 -1.14
C ALA A 93 8.97 -4.27 -1.04
N ILE A 94 7.78 -4.50 -0.48
CA ILE A 94 7.27 -5.86 -0.33
C ILE A 94 6.93 -6.48 -1.68
N ILE A 95 6.31 -5.72 -2.58
CA ILE A 95 6.01 -6.22 -3.92
C ILE A 95 7.29 -6.59 -4.66
N TYR A 96 8.29 -5.73 -4.57
CA TYR A 96 9.56 -5.98 -5.23
C TYR A 96 10.22 -7.25 -4.69
N ASP A 97 10.25 -7.39 -3.38
CA ASP A 97 10.83 -8.56 -2.74
C ASP A 97 10.11 -9.84 -3.17
N TRP A 98 8.77 -9.80 -3.16
CA TRP A 98 7.96 -10.92 -3.59
C TRP A 98 8.26 -11.31 -5.05
N ALA A 99 8.40 -10.32 -5.93
CA ALA A 99 8.71 -10.56 -7.34
C ALA A 99 10.11 -11.18 -7.50
N LEU A 100 11.09 -10.71 -6.73
CA LEU A 100 12.44 -11.26 -6.78
C LEU A 100 12.47 -12.72 -6.34
N PHE A 101 11.65 -13.10 -5.37
CA PHE A 101 11.54 -14.49 -4.92
C PHE A 101 10.54 -15.30 -5.76
N LYS A 102 10.13 -14.75 -6.91
CA LYS A 102 9.29 -15.43 -7.89
C LYS A 102 7.96 -15.90 -7.29
N GLY A 103 7.46 -15.16 -6.33
CA GLY A 103 6.15 -15.46 -5.74
C GLY A 103 6.12 -16.75 -4.95
N LYS A 104 7.21 -17.15 -4.33
CA LYS A 104 7.26 -18.39 -3.55
C LYS A 104 6.49 -18.34 -2.25
N TYR A 105 6.02 -17.17 -1.86
CA TYR A 105 5.20 -17.01 -0.66
C TYR A 105 3.98 -16.16 -1.01
N SER A 106 2.95 -16.21 -0.14
CA SER A 106 1.78 -15.38 -0.33
C SER A 106 2.09 -13.93 0.02
N LEU A 107 1.95 -13.05 -0.96
CA LEU A 107 2.20 -11.63 -0.78
C LEU A 107 1.28 -11.04 0.28
N ALA A 108 -0.03 -11.34 0.19
CA ALA A 108 -1.01 -10.81 1.13
C ALA A 108 -0.77 -11.32 2.55
N GLU A 109 -0.45 -12.60 2.72
CA GLU A 109 -0.20 -13.16 4.04
C GLU A 109 1.07 -12.59 4.66
N TYR A 110 2.13 -12.45 3.86
CA TYR A 110 3.38 -11.90 4.36
C TYR A 110 3.20 -10.45 4.79
N SER A 111 2.50 -9.67 3.97
CA SER A 111 2.20 -8.29 4.32
C SER A 111 1.33 -8.21 5.58
N SER A 112 0.39 -9.13 5.75
CA SER A 112 -0.46 -9.16 6.96
C SER A 112 0.35 -9.28 8.23
N LYS A 113 1.53 -9.90 8.16
CA LYS A 113 2.42 -10.04 9.32
C LYS A 113 3.27 -8.81 9.55
N LEU A 114 3.66 -8.11 8.50
CA LEU A 114 4.57 -6.97 8.59
C LEU A 114 3.85 -5.64 8.75
N LEU A 115 2.70 -5.48 8.12
CA LEU A 115 1.99 -4.21 8.13
C LEU A 115 1.64 -3.70 9.53
N PRO A 116 1.26 -4.56 10.49
CA PRO A 116 1.01 -4.06 11.85
C PRO A 116 2.20 -3.32 12.46
N HIS A 117 3.42 -3.73 12.12
CA HIS A 117 4.61 -3.04 12.62
C HIS A 117 4.74 -1.64 12.03
N VAL A 118 4.42 -1.48 10.75
CA VAL A 118 4.42 -0.17 10.10
C VAL A 118 3.33 0.71 10.70
N LEU A 119 2.12 0.19 10.85
CA LEU A 119 1.01 0.95 11.39
C LEU A 119 1.21 1.33 12.84
N ARG A 120 1.94 0.52 13.60
CA ARG A 120 2.28 0.86 14.98
C ARG A 120 3.07 2.17 15.04
N THR A 121 3.98 2.39 14.09
CA THR A 121 4.72 3.64 14.07
C THR A 121 3.82 4.84 13.83
N PHE A 122 2.73 4.66 13.10
CA PHE A 122 1.77 5.73 12.88
C PHE A 122 0.99 6.05 14.17
N VAL A 123 0.67 5.01 14.94
CA VAL A 123 -0.08 5.18 16.19
C VAL A 123 0.80 5.78 17.29
N GLU A 124 2.04 5.31 17.39
CA GLU A 124 2.96 5.73 18.47
C GLU A 124 3.74 6.99 18.15
N GLY A 125 3.79 7.35 16.88
CA GLY A 125 4.59 8.48 16.42
C GLY A 125 5.94 8.02 15.87
N VAL A 126 6.28 8.62 14.76
CA VAL A 126 7.55 8.33 14.07
C VAL A 126 8.62 9.28 14.56
#